data_24d152bc338557ece75f2cf287bd440a
#
_entry.id   24d152bc338557ece75f2cf287bd440a
#
_cell.length_a   1.000
_cell.length_b   1.000
_cell.length_c   1.000
_cell.angle_alpha   90.00
_cell.angle_beta   90.00
_cell.angle_gamma   90.00
#
_symmetry.space_group_name_H-M   'P 1'
#
loop_
_entity.id
_entity.type
_entity.pdbx_description
1 polymer ?
#
loop_
_entity_poly.entity_id
_entity_poly.type
_entity_poly.pdbx_seq_one_letter_code
_entity_poly.pdbx_strand_id
1 'polypeptide(L)' 'MAKKKKSIELSNKKIQFSIDKKTYKAIRYYPTAMTLDVMAFDDKGEKIGMQNIAFAHIPKEIKKIVKPN' A
#
# COMPACT_ATOMS: atom_id res chain seq x y z
N MET A 1 -6.26 -4.34 -26.85
CA MET A 1 -6.06 -4.30 -26.44
C MET A 1 -6.05 -4.41 -25.40
N ALA A 2 -5.71 -4.47 -25.11
CA ALA A 2 -5.45 -4.81 -24.00
C ALA A 2 -5.97 -4.16 -22.92
N LYS A 3 -6.22 -4.57 -22.13
CA LYS A 3 -6.69 -4.02 -21.19
C LYS A 3 -5.87 -3.91 -20.24
N LYS A 4 -5.66 -3.09 -19.74
CA LYS A 4 -4.83 -3.02 -18.83
C LYS A 4 -5.33 -3.12 -17.53
N LYS A 5 -4.63 -3.60 -16.58
CA LYS A 5 -5.08 -3.60 -15.31
C LYS A 5 -5.08 -2.27 -14.82
N LYS A 6 -6.04 -1.81 -14.15
CA LYS A 6 -6.04 -0.56 -13.57
C LYS A 6 -5.27 -0.60 -12.31
N SER A 7 -4.33 0.26 -12.12
CA SER A 7 -3.59 0.37 -10.87
C SER A 7 -3.31 1.84 -10.62
N ILE A 8 -3.19 2.18 -9.36
CA ILE A 8 -2.95 3.56 -8.96
C ILE A 8 -1.62 3.65 -8.28
N GLU A 9 -0.74 4.44 -8.84
CA GLU A 9 0.57 4.60 -8.27
C GLU A 9 0.52 5.50 -7.05
N LEU A 10 1.06 5.04 -5.95
CA LEU A 10 1.02 5.77 -4.69
C LEU A 10 2.38 6.23 -4.22
N SER A 11 3.42 5.79 -4.89
CA SER A 11 4.78 6.06 -4.40
C SER A 11 5.07 7.55 -4.31
N ASN A 12 4.48 8.36 -5.16
CA ASN A 12 4.72 9.78 -5.10
C ASN A 12 3.78 10.50 -4.14
N LYS A 13 2.89 9.78 -3.48
CA LYS A 13 2.00 10.39 -2.51
C LYS A 13 2.48 10.23 -1.10
N LYS A 14 3.57 9.54 -0.91
CA LYS A 14 4.19 9.34 0.39
C LYS A 14 3.24 8.82 1.45
N ILE A 15 2.43 7.87 1.07
CA ILE A 15 1.50 7.25 1.98
C ILE A 15 2.25 6.20 2.79
N GLN A 16 2.15 6.29 4.09
CA GLN A 16 2.90 5.42 4.97
C GLN A 16 2.07 5.10 6.20
N PHE A 17 2.16 3.91 6.70
CA PHE A 17 1.41 3.52 7.89
C PHE A 17 2.17 2.44 8.64
N SER A 18 1.80 2.23 9.88
CA SER A 18 2.44 1.22 10.71
C SER A 18 1.44 0.22 11.21
N ILE A 19 1.83 -1.04 11.22
CA ILE A 19 1.02 -2.09 11.78
C ILE A 19 1.97 -3.00 12.54
N ASP A 20 1.67 -3.27 13.83
CA ASP A 20 2.46 -4.24 14.57
C ASP A 20 3.93 -3.88 14.59
N LYS A 21 4.24 -2.63 14.82
CA LYS A 21 5.62 -2.16 14.93
C LYS A 21 6.38 -2.22 13.62
N LYS A 22 5.71 -2.48 12.53
CA LYS A 22 6.35 -2.45 11.23
C LYS A 22 5.79 -1.30 10.44
N THR A 23 6.61 -0.67 9.64
CA THR A 23 6.18 0.45 8.81
C THR A 23 6.04 -0.01 7.39
N TYR A 24 4.96 0.42 6.75
CA TYR A 24 4.70 0.06 5.37
C TYR A 24 4.53 1.32 4.55
N LYS A 25 5.18 1.34 3.40
CA LYS A 25 5.09 2.47 2.52
C LYS A 25 4.33 2.04 1.29
N ALA A 26 3.20 2.67 1.03
CA ALA A 26 2.34 2.26 -0.08
C ALA A 26 3.00 2.61 -1.40
N ILE A 27 3.09 1.65 -2.28
CA ILE A 27 3.71 1.83 -3.58
C ILE A 27 2.65 1.90 -4.66
N ARG A 28 1.72 0.96 -4.67
CA ARG A 28 0.73 0.88 -5.72
C ARG A 28 -0.53 0.18 -5.21
N TYR A 29 -1.67 0.66 -5.66
CA TYR A 29 -2.94 0.07 -5.27
C TYR A 29 -3.57 -0.58 -6.49
N TYR A 30 -4.09 -1.78 -6.30
CA TYR A 30 -4.76 -2.52 -7.36
C TYR A 30 -6.25 -2.63 -7.04
N PRO A 31 -7.08 -1.75 -7.60
CA PRO A 31 -8.50 -1.75 -7.25
C PRO A 31 -9.21 -3.04 -7.62
N THR A 32 -8.83 -3.63 -8.71
CA THR A 32 -9.48 -4.87 -9.13
C THR A 32 -9.24 -6.00 -8.13
N ALA A 33 -8.04 -6.09 -7.63
CA ALA A 33 -7.69 -7.13 -6.67
C ALA A 33 -7.91 -6.68 -5.24
N MET A 34 -8.12 -5.40 -5.00
CA MET A 34 -8.28 -4.84 -3.67
C MET A 34 -7.06 -5.13 -2.81
N THR A 35 -5.88 -4.95 -3.39
CA THR A 35 -4.63 -5.15 -2.67
C THR A 35 -3.69 -4.00 -2.94
N LEU A 36 -2.65 -3.89 -2.10
CA LEU A 36 -1.63 -2.89 -2.29
C LEU A 36 -0.26 -3.53 -2.27
N ASP A 37 0.61 -3.00 -3.08
CA ASP A 37 2.02 -3.33 -2.97
C ASP A 37 2.62 -2.32 -2.01
N VAL A 38 3.35 -2.79 -1.04
CA VAL A 38 3.96 -1.91 -0.05
C VAL A 38 5.41 -2.34 0.16
N MET A 39 6.21 -1.38 0.57
CA MET A 39 7.57 -1.67 0.97
C MET A 39 7.55 -1.74 2.48
N ALA A 40 7.96 -2.87 3.02
CA ALA A 40 7.92 -3.09 4.47
C ALA A 40 9.24 -2.77 5.12
N PHE A 41 9.17 -2.17 6.30
CA PHE A 41 10.36 -1.86 7.08
C PHE A 41 10.10 -2.37 8.50
N ASP A 42 11.15 -2.80 9.17
CA ASP A 42 10.99 -3.29 10.54
C ASP A 42 10.98 -2.11 11.51
N ASP A 43 10.92 -2.39 12.79
CA ASP A 43 10.82 -1.34 13.79
C ASP A 43 12.11 -0.54 13.91
N LYS A 44 13.17 -0.99 13.30
CA LYS A 44 14.41 -0.24 13.28
C LYS A 44 14.57 0.55 12.01
N GLY A 45 13.59 0.46 11.11
CA GLY A 45 13.66 1.19 9.87
C GLY A 45 14.39 0.49 8.77
N GLU A 46 14.74 -0.77 8.95
CA GLU A 46 15.44 -1.50 7.93
C GLU A 46 14.47 -2.09 6.93
N LYS A 47 14.82 -2.02 5.67
CA LYS A 47 13.95 -2.53 4.63
C LYS A 47 13.82 -4.04 4.69
N ILE A 48 12.61 -4.51 4.80
CA ILE A 48 12.35 -5.94 4.80
C ILE A 48 12.13 -6.41 3.37
N GLY A 49 11.41 -5.63 2.58
CA GLY A 49 11.15 -5.99 1.20
C GLY A 49 9.74 -5.62 0.79
N MET A 50 9.41 -5.92 -0.45
CA MET A 50 8.08 -5.63 -0.97
C MET A 50 7.09 -6.68 -0.50
N GLN A 51 5.90 -6.24 -0.17
CA GLN A 51 4.85 -7.15 0.23
C GLN A 51 3.55 -6.70 -0.40
N ASN A 52 2.63 -7.63 -0.52
CA ASN A 52 1.31 -7.32 -1.05
C ASN A 52 0.32 -7.59 0.07
N ILE A 53 -0.47 -6.60 0.44
CA ILE A 53 -1.42 -6.78 1.52
C ILE A 53 -2.82 -6.43 1.04
N ALA A 54 -3.81 -7.04 1.66
CA ALA A 54 -5.18 -6.79 1.30
C ALA A 54 -5.61 -5.40 1.76
N PHE A 55 -6.40 -4.74 0.93
CA PHE A 55 -6.87 -3.41 1.25
C PHE A 55 -7.60 -3.39 2.60
N ALA A 56 -8.30 -4.46 2.91
CA ALA A 56 -9.04 -4.54 4.15
C ALA A 56 -8.17 -4.49 5.38
N HIS A 57 -6.88 -4.79 5.23
CA HIS A 57 -5.98 -4.82 6.37
C HIS A 57 -5.33 -3.46 6.67
N ILE A 58 -5.52 -2.48 5.84
CA ILE A 58 -4.88 -1.19 6.11
C ILE A 58 -5.79 -0.34 6.98
N PRO A 59 -5.21 0.60 7.73
CA PRO A 59 -5.99 1.45 8.62
C PRO A 59 -6.99 2.30 7.86
N LYS A 60 -8.11 2.59 8.51
CA LYS A 60 -9.11 3.39 7.91
C LYS A 60 -8.62 4.71 7.38
N GLU A 61 -7.76 5.37 8.11
CA GLU A 61 -7.22 6.64 7.68
C GLU A 61 -6.51 6.53 6.37
N ILE A 62 -5.79 5.44 6.19
CA ILE A 62 -5.03 5.22 4.98
C ILE A 62 -5.96 4.84 3.83
N LYS A 63 -7.01 4.11 4.14
CA LYS A 63 -7.97 3.74 3.12
C LYS A 63 -8.56 4.97 2.46
N LYS A 64 -8.81 6.00 3.23
CA LYS A 64 -9.36 7.22 2.68
C LYS A 64 -8.40 7.89 1.73
N ILE A 65 -7.13 7.81 2.01
CA ILE A 65 -6.13 8.41 1.14
C ILE A 65 -5.97 7.61 -0.13
N VAL A 66 -5.95 6.31 -0.01
CA VAL A 66 -5.72 5.43 -1.14
C VAL A 66 -6.93 5.42 -2.07
N LYS A 67 -8.12 5.43 -1.49
CA LYS A 67 -9.32 5.40 -2.27
C LYS A 67 -10.21 6.53 -1.79
N PRO A 68 -9.96 7.72 -2.27
CA PRO A 68 -10.61 8.92 -1.75
C PRO A 68 -12.09 9.02 -1.98
N ASN A 69 -12.70 8.22 -2.69
CA ASN A 69 -14.08 8.39 -2.78
C ASN A 69 -14.80 7.52 -1.81
#